data_d896019c85db4bc37a4dfb3c6ed9d7bc
#
_entry.id   d896019c85db4bc37a4dfb3c6ed9d7bc
#
_cell.length_a   1.000
_cell.length_b   1.000
_cell.length_c   1.000
_cell.angle_alpha   90.00
_cell.angle_beta   90.00
_cell.angle_gamma   90.00
#
_symmetry.space_group_name_H-M   'P 1'
#
loop_
_entity.id
_entity.type
_entity.pdbx_description
1 polymer ?
#
loop_
_entity_poly.entity_id
_entity_poly.type
_entity_poly.pdbx_seq_one_letter_code
_entity_poly.pdbx_strand_id
1 'polypeptide(L)'
;ADGKTAYVTRGDCARAAAVALMQETGSSVLEITGPAAVSQGGIAAILSEISGKDIPYIPISTDDLVRAMVGAGLPQPMAKVFASFDEAIAKDYLSAATDDLENLTGQSGQSVHDFLIANKAALLTPQAQ
;
A
#
# COMPACT_ATOMS: atom_id res chain seq x y z
N ALA A 1 -0.36 0.74 15.97
CA ALA A 1 -1.76 0.56 15.55
C ALA A 1 -1.82 -0.58 14.54
N ASP A 2 -2.81 -1.47 14.63
CA ASP A 2 -2.94 -2.65 13.74
C ASP A 2 -3.77 -2.34 12.49
N GLY A 3 -3.89 -1.07 12.11
CA GLY A 3 -4.62 -0.64 10.93
C GLY A 3 -4.11 -1.33 9.65
N LYS A 4 -5.03 -1.59 8.73
CA LYS A 4 -4.74 -2.31 7.49
C LYS A 4 -5.04 -1.45 6.29
N THR A 5 -4.39 -1.76 5.18
CA THR A 5 -4.63 -1.10 3.88
C THR A 5 -4.77 -2.17 2.80
N ALA A 6 -5.79 -2.03 1.95
CA ALA A 6 -5.99 -2.86 0.77
C ALA A 6 -5.17 -2.27 -0.41
N TYR A 7 -3.85 -2.45 -0.35
CA TYR A 7 -2.91 -1.92 -1.35
C TYR A 7 -3.21 -2.46 -2.73
N VAL A 8 -3.31 -1.57 -3.70
CA VAL A 8 -3.50 -1.89 -5.12
C VAL A 8 -2.32 -1.39 -5.94
N THR A 9 -1.90 -2.15 -6.94
CA THR A 9 -0.79 -1.73 -7.80
C THR A 9 -1.24 -0.67 -8.80
N ARG A 10 -0.32 0.20 -9.23
CA ARG A 10 -0.59 1.15 -10.32
C ARG A 10 -0.99 0.44 -11.62
N GLY A 11 -0.44 -0.75 -11.87
CA GLY A 11 -0.80 -1.58 -13.01
C GLY A 11 -2.26 -2.04 -12.97
N ASP A 12 -2.72 -2.48 -11.80
CA ASP A 12 -4.11 -2.87 -11.60
C ASP A 12 -5.07 -1.69 -11.75
N CYS A 13 -4.71 -0.52 -11.19
CA CYS A 13 -5.49 0.71 -11.38
C CYS A 13 -5.58 1.10 -12.86
N ALA A 14 -4.47 1.04 -13.60
CA ALA A 14 -4.44 1.36 -15.03
C ALA A 14 -5.29 0.37 -15.84
N ARG A 15 -5.22 -0.92 -15.51
CA ARG A 15 -6.05 -1.96 -16.14
C ARG A 15 -7.54 -1.70 -15.88
N ALA A 16 -7.91 -1.42 -14.64
CA ALA A 16 -9.29 -1.09 -14.28
C ALA A 16 -9.80 0.14 -15.05
N ALA A 17 -9.01 1.21 -15.11
CA ALA A 17 -9.36 2.41 -15.86
C ALA A 17 -9.54 2.14 -17.35
N ALA A 18 -8.65 1.35 -17.96
CA ALA A 18 -8.75 1.00 -19.39
C ALA A 18 -10.02 0.19 -19.69
N VAL A 19 -10.34 -0.81 -18.86
CA VAL A 19 -11.54 -1.62 -19.04
C VAL A 19 -12.80 -0.79 -18.81
N ALA A 20 -12.84 0.04 -17.78
CA ALA A 20 -13.98 0.92 -17.50
C ALA A 20 -14.27 1.88 -18.66
N LEU A 21 -13.23 2.42 -19.32
CA LEU A 21 -13.37 3.28 -20.49
C LEU A 21 -13.92 2.55 -21.72
N MET A 22 -13.68 1.25 -21.84
CA MET A 22 -14.17 0.43 -22.96
C MET A 22 -15.58 -0.09 -22.74
N GLN A 23 -16.07 -0.10 -21.51
CA GLN A 23 -17.42 -0.51 -21.19
C GLN A 23 -18.35 0.70 -21.30
N GLU A 24 -19.22 0.71 -22.31
CA GLU A 24 -20.24 1.75 -22.49
C GLU A 24 -21.39 1.60 -21.48
N THR A 25 -21.09 1.81 -20.22
CA THR A 25 -22.09 1.68 -19.15
C THR A 25 -22.22 3.01 -18.41
N GLY A 26 -23.22 3.75 -18.59
CA GLY A 26 -23.70 4.86 -17.80
C GLY A 26 -22.75 5.46 -16.74
N SER A 27 -23.27 5.91 -15.61
CA SER A 27 -22.45 6.42 -14.49
C SER A 27 -22.41 5.38 -13.36
N SER A 28 -21.21 5.00 -12.93
CA SER A 28 -20.98 4.10 -11.79
C SER A 28 -19.80 4.56 -10.96
N VAL A 29 -19.76 4.13 -9.70
CA VAL A 29 -18.62 4.31 -8.81
C VAL A 29 -18.08 2.93 -8.48
N LEU A 30 -16.79 2.71 -8.72
CA LEU A 30 -16.09 1.46 -8.42
C LEU A 30 -14.97 1.72 -7.44
N GLU A 31 -14.86 0.91 -6.41
CA GLU A 31 -13.77 0.97 -5.44
C GLU A 31 -12.67 0.00 -5.84
N ILE A 32 -11.65 0.49 -6.52
CA ILE A 32 -10.53 -0.32 -6.98
C ILE A 32 -9.51 -0.49 -5.85
N THR A 33 -9.48 -1.67 -5.28
CA THR A 33 -8.62 -2.05 -4.16
C THR A 33 -7.75 -3.26 -4.50
N GLY A 34 -6.75 -3.52 -3.66
CA GLY A 34 -6.05 -4.80 -3.70
C GLY A 34 -6.91 -5.94 -3.17
N PRO A 35 -6.48 -7.19 -3.37
CA PRO A 35 -7.29 -8.38 -3.05
C PRO A 35 -7.45 -8.63 -1.56
N ALA A 36 -6.62 -8.01 -0.72
CA ALA A 36 -6.68 -8.15 0.73
C ALA A 36 -6.06 -6.96 1.45
N ALA A 37 -6.60 -6.64 2.62
CA ALA A 37 -6.03 -5.62 3.49
C ALA A 37 -4.87 -6.19 4.32
N VAL A 38 -3.72 -5.52 4.31
CA VAL A 38 -2.47 -5.92 4.98
C VAL A 38 -2.06 -4.85 5.98
N SER A 39 -1.64 -5.26 7.19
CA SER A 39 -1.09 -4.36 8.20
C SER A 39 0.39 -4.06 7.95
N GLN A 40 0.92 -3.01 8.57
CA GLN A 40 2.35 -2.69 8.51
C GLN A 40 3.22 -3.83 9.09
N GLY A 41 2.76 -4.47 10.17
CA GLY A 41 3.39 -5.67 10.71
C GLY A 41 3.38 -6.84 9.72
N GLY A 42 2.28 -7.01 8.96
CA GLY A 42 2.19 -7.99 7.89
C GLY A 42 3.20 -7.73 6.76
N ILE A 43 3.38 -6.46 6.37
CA ILE A 43 4.40 -6.08 5.38
C ILE A 43 5.81 -6.39 5.90
N ALA A 44 6.10 -6.05 7.17
CA ALA A 44 7.40 -6.36 7.78
C ALA A 44 7.69 -7.86 7.80
N ALA A 45 6.67 -8.69 8.09
CA ALA A 45 6.80 -10.15 8.05
C ALA A 45 7.11 -10.67 6.63
N ILE A 46 6.40 -10.16 5.61
CA ILE A 46 6.66 -10.52 4.20
C ILE A 46 8.10 -10.10 3.80
N LEU A 47 8.52 -8.91 4.17
CA LEU A 47 9.88 -8.43 3.89
C LEU A 47 10.95 -9.27 4.61
N SER A 48 10.68 -9.72 5.83
CA SER A 48 11.57 -10.63 6.57
C SER A 48 11.72 -11.96 5.84
N GLU A 49 10.61 -12.53 5.37
CA GLU A 49 10.60 -13.78 4.59
C GLU A 49 11.41 -13.63 3.30
N ILE A 50 11.14 -12.59 2.51
CA ILE A 50 11.78 -12.37 1.21
C ILE A 50 13.27 -12.08 1.35
N SER A 51 13.68 -11.30 2.35
CA SER A 51 15.08 -10.89 2.55
C SER A 51 15.92 -11.91 3.32
N GLY A 52 15.28 -12.82 4.06
CA GLY A 52 15.95 -13.70 5.02
C GLY A 52 16.53 -12.98 6.24
N LYS A 53 16.10 -11.72 6.47
CA LYS A 53 16.53 -10.90 7.61
C LYS A 53 15.34 -10.66 8.54
N ASP A 54 15.60 -10.53 9.83
CA ASP A 54 14.58 -10.11 10.78
C ASP A 54 14.32 -8.60 10.63
N ILE A 55 13.12 -8.26 10.17
CA ILE A 55 12.65 -6.87 9.98
C ILE A 55 11.47 -6.65 10.93
N PRO A 56 11.71 -6.15 12.14
CA PRO A 56 10.65 -5.92 13.11
C PRO A 56 9.81 -4.70 12.71
N TYR A 57 8.50 -4.79 12.92
CA TYR A 57 7.63 -3.61 12.91
C TYR A 57 7.69 -2.92 14.28
N ILE A 58 8.10 -1.66 14.29
CA ILE A 58 8.17 -0.84 15.51
C ILE A 58 7.11 0.25 15.41
N PRO A 59 6.00 0.14 16.14
CA PRO A 59 4.99 1.19 16.17
C PRO A 59 5.52 2.42 16.91
N ILE A 60 5.34 3.59 16.30
CA ILE A 60 5.71 4.88 16.88
C ILE A 60 4.49 5.81 16.90
N SER A 61 4.55 6.88 17.69
CA SER A 61 3.49 7.89 17.69
C SER A 61 3.53 8.76 16.44
N THR A 62 2.41 9.38 16.07
CA THR A 62 2.35 10.32 14.94
C THR A 62 3.38 11.45 15.07
N ASP A 63 3.55 11.98 16.29
CA ASP A 63 4.53 13.04 16.55
C ASP A 63 5.98 12.56 16.37
N ASP A 64 6.28 11.32 16.77
CA ASP A 64 7.59 10.71 16.55
C ASP A 64 7.86 10.48 15.07
N LEU A 65 6.84 10.04 14.32
CA LEU A 65 6.92 9.85 12.87
C LEU A 65 7.21 11.19 12.17
N VAL A 66 6.48 12.24 12.52
CA VAL A 66 6.72 13.59 11.97
C VAL A 66 8.14 14.06 12.29
N ARG A 67 8.61 13.88 13.53
CA ARG A 67 9.99 14.24 13.91
C ARG A 67 11.04 13.46 13.13
N ALA A 68 10.83 12.16 12.93
CA ALA A 68 11.74 11.34 12.16
C ALA A 68 11.81 11.79 10.69
N MET A 69 10.66 12.09 10.06
CA MET A 69 10.61 12.59 8.69
C MET A 69 11.30 13.95 8.54
N VAL A 70 11.08 14.87 9.49
CA VAL A 70 11.76 16.18 9.50
C VAL A 70 13.27 16.00 9.69
N GLY A 71 13.68 15.11 10.58
CA GLY A 71 15.10 14.75 10.78
C GLY A 71 15.75 14.14 9.53
N ALA A 72 14.96 13.47 8.68
CA ALA A 72 15.42 12.96 7.39
C ALA A 72 15.38 14.01 6.25
N GLY A 73 15.06 15.26 6.56
CA GLY A 73 15.09 16.39 5.63
C GLY A 73 13.77 16.75 4.96
N LEU A 74 12.64 16.13 5.35
CA LEU A 74 11.33 16.55 4.84
C LEU A 74 10.89 17.87 5.49
N PRO A 75 10.33 18.82 4.72
CA PRO A 75 9.67 20.00 5.28
C PRO A 75 8.53 19.59 6.23
N GLN A 76 8.44 20.23 7.38
CA GLN A 76 7.44 19.89 8.39
C GLN A 76 5.98 19.83 7.89
N PRO A 77 5.50 20.75 7.02
CA PRO A 77 4.15 20.63 6.48
C PRO A 77 3.94 19.33 5.69
N MET A 78 4.94 18.92 4.92
CA MET A 78 4.90 17.68 4.14
C MET A 78 4.92 16.45 5.05
N ALA A 79 5.77 16.43 6.08
CA ALA A 79 5.81 15.37 7.07
C ALA A 79 4.47 15.17 7.77
N LYS A 80 3.75 16.26 8.10
CA LYS A 80 2.40 16.20 8.68
C LYS A 80 1.38 15.60 7.71
N VAL A 81 1.46 15.93 6.43
CA VAL A 81 0.57 15.34 5.40
C VAL A 81 0.81 13.84 5.31
N PHE A 82 2.07 13.38 5.24
CA PHE A 82 2.35 11.96 5.21
C PHE A 82 1.89 11.24 6.49
N ALA A 83 2.15 11.80 7.65
CA ALA A 83 1.70 11.22 8.92
C ALA A 83 0.18 11.11 9.03
N SER A 84 -0.60 11.99 8.37
CA SER A 84 -2.06 11.89 8.35
C SER A 84 -2.58 10.65 7.62
N PHE A 85 -1.82 10.11 6.65
CA PHE A 85 -2.15 8.83 6.02
C PHE A 85 -2.02 7.66 7.00
N ASP A 86 -0.98 7.67 7.83
CA ASP A 86 -0.80 6.65 8.87
C ASP A 86 -1.91 6.72 9.93
N GLU A 87 -2.39 7.92 10.25
CA GLU A 87 -3.56 8.08 11.13
C GLU A 87 -4.85 7.51 10.49
N ALA A 88 -5.05 7.72 9.19
CA ALA A 88 -6.18 7.15 8.46
C ALA A 88 -6.12 5.62 8.43
N ILE A 89 -4.92 5.05 8.23
CA ILE A 89 -4.68 3.61 8.29
C ILE A 89 -4.98 3.10 9.72
N ALA A 90 -4.50 3.79 10.75
CA ALA A 90 -4.74 3.41 12.14
C ALA A 90 -6.23 3.42 12.55
N LYS A 91 -7.05 4.18 11.83
CA LYS A 91 -8.52 4.23 11.98
C LYS A 91 -9.27 3.28 11.04
N ASP A 92 -8.57 2.38 10.35
CA ASP A 92 -9.10 1.43 9.38
C ASP A 92 -9.87 2.06 8.19
N TYR A 93 -9.62 3.32 7.86
CA TYR A 93 -10.28 3.99 6.74
C TYR A 93 -9.86 3.46 5.36
N LEU A 94 -8.76 2.72 5.30
CA LEU A 94 -8.20 2.16 4.06
C LEU A 94 -8.23 0.63 4.03
N SER A 95 -8.98 -0.01 4.93
CA SER A 95 -8.99 -1.46 5.10
C SER A 95 -10.01 -2.18 4.21
N ALA A 96 -10.93 -1.45 3.57
CA ALA A 96 -11.91 -2.07 2.69
C ALA A 96 -11.22 -2.75 1.50
N ALA A 97 -11.48 -4.04 1.33
CA ALA A 97 -11.10 -4.80 0.15
C ALA A 97 -12.39 -5.19 -0.59
N THR A 98 -12.48 -4.81 -1.86
CA THR A 98 -13.66 -5.05 -2.70
C THR A 98 -13.31 -5.97 -3.86
N ASP A 99 -14.33 -6.57 -4.47
CA ASP A 99 -14.18 -7.42 -5.66
C ASP A 99 -14.35 -6.62 -6.96
N ASP A 100 -14.47 -5.30 -6.90
CA ASP A 100 -14.77 -4.45 -8.06
C ASP A 100 -13.71 -4.57 -9.15
N LEU A 101 -12.43 -4.65 -8.78
CA LEU A 101 -11.35 -4.86 -9.74
C LEU A 101 -11.51 -6.17 -10.52
N GLU A 102 -11.77 -7.27 -9.81
CA GLU A 102 -11.95 -8.60 -10.41
C GLU A 102 -13.23 -8.67 -11.23
N ASN A 103 -14.33 -8.15 -10.71
CA ASN A 103 -15.62 -8.09 -11.42
C ASN A 103 -15.51 -7.29 -12.71
N LEU A 104 -14.78 -6.17 -12.70
CA LEU A 104 -14.60 -5.31 -13.85
C LEU A 104 -13.66 -5.93 -14.90
N THR A 105 -12.53 -6.48 -14.46
CA THR A 105 -11.43 -6.89 -15.35
C THR A 105 -11.36 -8.39 -15.64
N GLY A 106 -12.10 -9.20 -14.88
CA GLY A 106 -12.01 -10.67 -14.92
C GLY A 106 -10.72 -11.23 -14.31
N GLN A 107 -9.92 -10.40 -13.66
CA GLN A 107 -8.66 -10.81 -13.03
C GLN A 107 -8.52 -10.17 -11.65
N SER A 108 -8.13 -10.99 -10.68
CA SER A 108 -7.81 -10.51 -9.34
C SER A 108 -6.61 -9.56 -9.35
N GLY A 109 -6.57 -8.64 -8.39
CA GLY A 109 -5.44 -7.74 -8.18
C GLY A 109 -4.19 -8.48 -7.69
N GLN A 110 -3.02 -7.91 -7.94
CA GLN A 110 -1.76 -8.44 -7.42
C GLN A 110 -1.70 -8.22 -5.90
N SER A 111 -1.40 -9.30 -5.16
CA SER A 111 -1.22 -9.19 -3.71
C SER A 111 0.06 -8.42 -3.35
N VAL A 112 0.13 -7.87 -2.12
CA VAL A 112 1.36 -7.26 -1.59
C VAL A 112 2.51 -8.25 -1.60
N HIS A 113 2.26 -9.49 -1.21
CA HIS A 113 3.27 -10.56 -1.20
C HIS A 113 3.83 -10.80 -2.61
N ASP A 114 2.98 -11.02 -3.60
CA ASP A 114 3.42 -11.29 -4.99
C ASP A 114 4.12 -10.09 -5.61
N PHE A 115 3.66 -8.87 -5.30
CA PHE A 115 4.32 -7.65 -5.74
C PHE A 115 5.74 -7.54 -5.17
N LEU A 116 5.91 -7.78 -3.88
CA LEU A 116 7.22 -7.71 -3.21
C LEU A 116 8.17 -8.81 -3.72
N ILE A 117 7.67 -10.03 -3.94
CA ILE A 117 8.46 -11.11 -4.56
C ILE A 117 8.91 -10.73 -5.98
N ALA A 118 8.01 -10.23 -6.79
CA ALA A 118 8.33 -9.82 -8.17
C ALA A 118 9.38 -8.70 -8.23
N ASN A 119 9.45 -7.87 -7.18
CA ASN A 119 10.40 -6.76 -7.07
C ASN A 119 11.57 -7.05 -6.10
N LYS A 120 11.79 -8.30 -5.71
CA LYS A 120 12.83 -8.71 -4.75
C LYS A 120 14.22 -8.16 -5.09
N ALA A 121 14.61 -8.18 -6.34
CA ALA A 121 15.92 -7.69 -6.78
C ALA A 121 16.11 -6.20 -6.44
N ALA A 122 15.09 -5.37 -6.65
CA ALA A 122 15.13 -3.94 -6.32
C ALA A 122 15.19 -3.70 -4.80
N LEU A 123 14.53 -4.57 -4.02
CA LEU A 123 14.52 -4.47 -2.54
C LEU A 123 15.88 -4.84 -1.91
N LEU A 124 16.62 -5.76 -2.54
CA LEU A 124 17.89 -6.27 -2.01
C LEU A 124 19.12 -5.54 -2.57
N THR A 125 18.95 -4.69 -3.57
CA THR A 125 20.06 -3.89 -4.13
C THR A 125 20.35 -2.72 -3.19
N PRO A 126 21.59 -2.56 -2.70
CA PRO A 126 21.98 -1.39 -1.92
C PRO A 126 21.72 -0.12 -2.76
N GLN A 127 20.94 0.81 -2.25
CA GLN A 127 20.83 2.12 -2.89
C GLN A 127 22.18 2.83 -2.72
N ALA A 128 22.79 3.22 -3.84
CA ALA A 128 23.98 4.07 -3.80
C ALA A 128 23.59 5.38 -3.09
N GLN A 129 24.30 5.69 -2.01
CA GLN A 129 24.18 6.94 -1.25
C GLN A 129 24.71 8.10 -2.09
#